data_280ff9126e447e89b88752ef81dc8c66
#
_entry.id   280ff9126e447e89b88752ef81dc8c66
#
_cell.length_a   1.000
_cell.length_b   1.000
_cell.length_c   1.000
_cell.angle_alpha   90.00
_cell.angle_beta   90.00
_cell.angle_gamma   90.00
#
_symmetry.space_group_name_H-M   'P 1'
#
loop_
_entity.id
_entity.type
_entity.pdbx_description
1 polymer ?
#
loop_
_entity_poly.entity_id
_entity_poly.type
_entity_poly.pdbx_seq_one_letter_code
_entity_poly.pdbx_strand_id
1 'polypeptide(L)'
;MKNCLEIEIGHYRIKIAYAEKGELKEFISERVQGMDLTDMHVCADLIKDLLKEYAIQCRNVVFVIRQEDVYVRRFEMPLMTEEQLRLNLPYEFHDYIGDEMDKYVFDYAMIQTKERTMDLLGAACTKTLSQQFEKLAKMARLKLVGLVPAVLGLERILEYAQERKDYAVLDLGTQALRIHFFREGVYDITRTMEPGCEEIEQIRLGDKNKMQELGIEVEEENREETDKEKMAAVLEEQYRTRAVQVMRVLNFYSFNNVNNTIDSLYYCGGGARYGELIDALKETLDLPVRSMAELLPGVSLDEEDEWIDSPQAYGVLLA
;
A
#
# COMPACT_ATOMS: atom_id res chain seq x y z
N MET A 1 19.43 -6.79 -8.44
CA MET A 1 19.64 -7.14 -7.01
C MET A 1 20.04 -8.60 -6.82
N LYS A 2 20.75 -8.96 -5.72
CA LYS A 2 20.91 -10.36 -5.29
C LYS A 2 19.54 -10.88 -4.86
N ASN A 3 19.36 -12.20 -4.79
CA ASN A 3 18.13 -12.83 -4.32
C ASN A 3 17.61 -12.19 -3.05
N CYS A 4 16.35 -11.79 -3.02
CA CYS A 4 15.74 -11.06 -1.93
C CYS A 4 14.28 -11.46 -1.76
N LEU A 5 13.83 -11.49 -0.51
CA LEU A 5 12.43 -11.54 -0.12
C LEU A 5 11.97 -10.13 0.15
N GLU A 6 10.75 -9.85 -0.21
CA GLU A 6 10.01 -8.71 0.26
C GLU A 6 8.79 -9.22 1.02
N ILE A 7 8.53 -8.67 2.21
CA ILE A 7 7.44 -9.12 3.08
C ILE A 7 6.64 -7.91 3.54
N GLU A 8 5.35 -7.94 3.24
CA GLU A 8 4.35 -7.01 3.77
C GLU A 8 3.44 -7.75 4.76
N ILE A 9 3.31 -7.21 5.97
CA ILE A 9 2.39 -7.71 6.98
C ILE A 9 1.20 -6.76 7.02
N GLY A 10 0.12 -7.16 6.37
CA GLY A 10 -1.15 -6.46 6.39
C GLY A 10 -1.98 -6.80 7.62
N HIS A 11 -3.22 -6.33 7.65
CA HIS A 11 -4.12 -6.56 8.78
C HIS A 11 -4.70 -8.00 8.79
N TYR A 12 -5.02 -8.52 7.60
CA TYR A 12 -5.63 -9.84 7.41
C TYR A 12 -4.80 -10.77 6.52
N ARG A 13 -3.72 -10.27 5.95
CA ARG A 13 -2.88 -11.03 5.02
C ARG A 13 -1.41 -10.76 5.27
N ILE A 14 -0.61 -11.80 5.13
CA ILE A 14 0.82 -11.68 4.92
C ILE A 14 1.10 -11.88 3.43
N LYS A 15 1.96 -11.05 2.87
CA LYS A 15 2.35 -11.11 1.46
C LYS A 15 3.84 -11.24 1.38
N ILE A 16 4.31 -12.17 0.55
CA ILE A 16 5.73 -12.44 0.34
C ILE A 16 5.99 -12.46 -1.16
N ALA A 17 6.83 -11.55 -1.61
CA ALA A 17 7.37 -11.60 -2.96
C ALA A 17 8.82 -12.10 -2.90
N TYR A 18 9.18 -13.04 -3.76
CA TYR A 18 10.54 -13.55 -3.90
C TYR A 18 11.09 -13.24 -5.28
N ALA A 19 12.21 -12.52 -5.34
CA ALA A 19 12.92 -12.26 -6.57
C ALA A 19 14.28 -12.93 -6.58
N GLU A 20 14.62 -13.49 -7.73
CA GLU A 20 15.94 -14.04 -8.04
C GLU A 20 16.54 -13.29 -9.23
N LYS A 21 17.73 -12.68 -9.02
CA LYS A 21 18.44 -11.88 -10.03
C LYS A 21 17.61 -10.75 -10.64
N GLY A 22 16.66 -10.20 -9.86
CA GLY A 22 15.79 -9.10 -10.30
C GLY A 22 14.51 -9.56 -11.01
N GLU A 23 14.26 -10.87 -11.12
CA GLU A 23 13.02 -11.43 -11.67
C GLU A 23 12.15 -11.97 -10.53
N LEU A 24 10.87 -11.63 -10.52
CA LEU A 24 9.90 -12.25 -9.62
C LEU A 24 9.80 -13.75 -9.93
N LYS A 25 9.94 -14.58 -8.90
CA LYS A 25 9.84 -16.03 -9.00
C LYS A 25 8.62 -16.57 -8.29
N GLU A 26 8.21 -15.92 -7.21
CA GLU A 26 7.08 -16.36 -6.41
C GLU A 26 6.39 -15.15 -5.77
N PHE A 27 5.07 -15.17 -5.73
CA PHE A 27 4.26 -14.22 -4.98
C PHE A 27 3.22 -14.99 -4.16
N ILE A 28 3.27 -14.81 -2.85
CA ILE A 28 2.42 -15.49 -1.88
C ILE A 28 1.57 -14.43 -1.21
N SER A 29 0.26 -14.63 -1.17
CA SER A 29 -0.68 -13.79 -0.43
C SER A 29 -1.55 -14.69 0.45
N GLU A 30 -1.15 -14.86 1.71
CA GLU A 30 -1.83 -15.75 2.63
C GLU A 30 -2.79 -14.98 3.54
N ARG A 31 -4.07 -15.40 3.55
CA ARG A 31 -5.08 -14.88 4.46
C ARG A 31 -4.98 -15.58 5.81
N VAL A 32 -4.81 -14.80 6.86
CA VAL A 32 -4.62 -15.32 8.21
C VAL A 32 -5.94 -15.16 8.99
N GLN A 33 -6.75 -16.22 9.00
CA GLN A 33 -7.97 -16.23 9.81
C GLN A 33 -7.64 -16.61 11.26
N GLY A 34 -8.05 -15.76 12.20
CA GLY A 34 -7.94 -16.03 13.64
C GLY A 34 -6.53 -15.96 14.21
N MET A 35 -5.53 -15.53 13.44
CA MET A 35 -4.20 -15.25 13.94
C MET A 35 -4.04 -13.76 14.25
N ASP A 36 -3.35 -13.45 15.33
CA ASP A 36 -2.98 -12.08 15.66
C ASP A 36 -1.67 -11.72 14.97
N LEU A 37 -1.76 -11.01 13.84
CA LEU A 37 -0.57 -10.53 13.12
C LEU A 37 0.16 -9.39 13.84
N THR A 38 -0.34 -8.92 14.98
CA THR A 38 0.41 -8.01 15.85
C THR A 38 1.40 -8.77 16.74
N ASP A 39 1.23 -10.10 16.92
CA ASP A 39 2.19 -10.95 17.61
C ASP A 39 3.35 -11.34 16.69
N MET A 40 4.54 -10.86 17.03
CA MET A 40 5.77 -11.15 16.28
C MET A 40 6.15 -12.65 16.24
N HIS A 41 5.76 -13.44 17.24
CA HIS A 41 6.02 -14.88 17.23
C HIS A 41 5.16 -15.59 16.20
N VAL A 42 3.87 -15.24 16.16
CA VAL A 42 2.92 -15.73 15.15
C VAL A 42 3.40 -15.38 13.75
N CYS A 43 3.77 -14.11 13.52
CA CYS A 43 4.32 -13.67 12.24
C CYS A 43 5.60 -14.42 11.85
N ALA A 44 6.54 -14.58 12.77
CA ALA A 44 7.81 -15.24 12.49
C ALA A 44 7.62 -16.73 12.15
N ASP A 45 6.71 -17.41 12.83
CA ASP A 45 6.42 -18.82 12.58
C ASP A 45 5.70 -18.99 11.25
N LEU A 46 4.70 -18.14 10.94
CA LEU A 46 4.01 -18.15 9.67
C LEU A 46 4.98 -17.88 8.49
N ILE A 47 5.87 -16.89 8.61
CA ILE A 47 6.89 -16.63 7.59
C ILE A 47 7.75 -17.88 7.32
N LYS A 48 8.22 -18.56 8.40
CA LYS A 48 9.03 -19.78 8.25
C LYS A 48 8.27 -20.91 7.58
N ASP A 49 7.00 -21.08 7.93
CA ASP A 49 6.16 -22.13 7.38
C ASP A 49 5.88 -21.88 5.88
N LEU A 50 5.53 -20.66 5.50
CA LEU A 50 5.33 -20.28 4.10
C LEU A 50 6.62 -20.44 3.28
N LEU A 51 7.76 -19.96 3.76
CA LEU A 51 9.03 -20.15 3.06
C LEU A 51 9.41 -21.62 2.87
N LYS A 52 9.06 -22.47 3.83
CA LYS A 52 9.26 -23.92 3.72
C LYS A 52 8.29 -24.57 2.75
N GLU A 53 7.01 -24.20 2.79
CA GLU A 53 5.96 -24.71 1.92
C GLU A 53 6.27 -24.45 0.45
N TYR A 54 6.68 -23.21 0.15
CA TYR A 54 7.05 -22.76 -1.22
C TYR A 54 8.52 -23.07 -1.57
N ALA A 55 9.24 -23.83 -0.73
CA ALA A 55 10.63 -24.23 -0.95
C ALA A 55 11.60 -23.05 -1.20
N ILE A 56 11.33 -21.86 -0.65
CA ILE A 56 12.14 -20.66 -0.84
C ILE A 56 13.33 -20.69 0.13
N GLN A 57 14.55 -20.62 -0.40
CA GLN A 57 15.80 -20.69 0.40
C GLN A 57 16.48 -19.32 0.58
N CYS A 58 15.85 -18.22 0.21
CA CYS A 58 16.38 -16.89 0.38
C CYS A 58 16.39 -16.48 1.87
N ARG A 59 17.44 -15.75 2.29
CA ARG A 59 17.55 -15.25 3.65
C ARG A 59 17.52 -13.72 3.74
N ASN A 60 17.79 -13.02 2.66
CA ASN A 60 17.74 -11.56 2.65
C ASN A 60 16.27 -11.13 2.59
N VAL A 61 15.88 -10.23 3.49
CA VAL A 61 14.53 -9.71 3.55
C VAL A 61 14.51 -8.20 3.59
N VAL A 62 13.60 -7.63 2.83
CA VAL A 62 13.11 -6.25 2.97
C VAL A 62 11.69 -6.34 3.51
N PHE A 63 11.38 -5.58 4.56
CA PHE A 63 10.00 -5.43 4.99
C PHE A 63 9.41 -4.14 4.44
N VAL A 64 8.16 -4.23 3.99
CA VAL A 64 7.37 -3.04 3.64
C VAL A 64 6.76 -2.46 4.90
N ILE A 65 6.96 -1.16 5.08
CA ILE A 65 6.34 -0.41 6.17
C ILE A 65 5.04 0.20 5.65
N ARG A 66 3.95 0.01 6.38
CA ARG A 66 2.65 0.58 6.05
C ARG A 66 2.69 2.11 6.14
N GLN A 67 1.81 2.76 5.39
CA GLN A 67 1.77 4.23 5.31
C GLN A 67 1.49 4.90 6.67
N GLU A 68 0.72 4.27 7.53
CA GLU A 68 0.41 4.76 8.89
C GLU A 68 1.59 4.70 9.87
N ASP A 69 2.62 3.89 9.56
CA ASP A 69 3.76 3.62 10.43
C ASP A 69 5.03 4.41 10.01
N VAL A 70 4.95 5.18 8.91
CA VAL A 70 6.08 5.91 8.36
C VAL A 70 5.64 7.26 7.77
N TYR A 71 6.40 8.29 8.05
CA TYR A 71 6.26 9.57 7.38
C TYR A 71 7.13 9.58 6.14
N VAL A 72 6.53 9.84 4.99
CA VAL A 72 7.24 10.05 3.72
C VAL A 72 6.91 11.44 3.22
N ARG A 73 7.92 12.23 2.89
CA ARG A 73 7.75 13.63 2.49
C ARG A 73 8.75 14.03 1.42
N ARG A 74 8.27 14.74 0.41
CA ARG A 74 9.10 15.44 -0.57
C ARG A 74 9.35 16.88 -0.08
N PHE A 75 10.60 17.36 -0.15
CA PHE A 75 10.99 18.71 0.25
C PHE A 75 12.22 19.18 -0.50
N GLU A 76 12.38 20.51 -0.60
CA GLU A 76 13.55 21.14 -1.19
C GLU A 76 14.42 21.75 -0.08
N MET A 77 15.71 21.46 -0.11
CA MET A 77 16.71 22.01 0.82
C MET A 77 17.81 22.77 0.08
N PRO A 78 18.49 23.72 0.72
CA PRO A 78 19.73 24.30 0.19
C PRO A 78 20.78 23.22 -0.09
N LEU A 79 21.61 23.44 -1.12
CA LEU A 79 22.70 22.53 -1.43
C LEU A 79 23.69 22.47 -0.25
N MET A 80 23.96 21.29 0.24
CA MET A 80 24.84 21.03 1.39
C MET A 80 25.54 19.67 1.26
N THR A 81 26.50 19.40 2.13
CA THR A 81 27.16 18.11 2.18
C THR A 81 26.24 17.04 2.76
N GLU A 82 26.53 15.76 2.48
CA GLU A 82 25.77 14.65 3.05
C GLU A 82 25.76 14.67 4.58
N GLU A 83 26.87 15.02 5.21
CA GLU A 83 26.97 15.15 6.66
C GLU A 83 26.02 16.23 7.21
N GLN A 84 26.00 17.41 6.57
CA GLN A 84 25.07 18.48 6.91
C GLN A 84 23.62 18.07 6.67
N LEU A 85 23.35 17.38 5.56
CA LEU A 85 22.00 16.89 5.24
C LEU A 85 21.49 15.94 6.32
N ARG A 86 22.28 14.95 6.75
CA ARG A 86 21.91 14.03 7.83
C ARG A 86 21.61 14.71 9.17
N LEU A 87 22.28 15.82 9.44
CA LEU A 87 22.02 16.64 10.64
C LEU A 87 20.76 17.47 10.53
N ASN A 88 20.40 17.93 9.34
CA ASN A 88 19.26 18.81 9.11
C ASN A 88 17.96 18.05 8.78
N LEU A 89 18.06 16.84 8.22
CA LEU A 89 16.92 16.02 7.80
C LEU A 89 15.84 15.84 8.90
N PRO A 90 16.16 15.59 10.18
CA PRO A 90 15.16 15.46 11.24
C PRO A 90 14.24 16.68 11.37
N TYR A 91 14.77 17.89 11.15
CA TYR A 91 13.98 19.12 11.29
C TYR A 91 12.90 19.27 10.22
N GLU A 92 13.08 18.67 9.04
CA GLU A 92 12.05 18.62 7.99
C GLU A 92 10.81 17.80 8.39
N PHE A 93 10.93 17.00 9.44
CA PHE A 93 9.82 16.21 9.98
C PHE A 93 9.21 16.80 11.26
N HIS A 94 9.69 17.95 11.74
CA HIS A 94 9.24 18.57 12.99
C HIS A 94 7.72 18.75 13.07
N ASP A 95 7.07 19.15 11.98
CA ASP A 95 5.61 19.34 11.92
C ASP A 95 4.81 18.05 12.16
N TYR A 96 5.46 16.87 12.01
CA TYR A 96 4.84 15.56 12.17
C TYR A 96 5.18 14.91 13.51
N ILE A 97 6.39 15.13 14.01
CA ILE A 97 6.93 14.40 15.16
C ILE A 97 7.24 15.32 16.37
N GLY A 98 7.13 16.64 16.19
CA GLY A 98 7.45 17.62 17.24
C GLY A 98 8.90 17.50 17.70
N ASP A 99 9.11 17.65 19.00
CA ASP A 99 10.44 17.58 19.62
C ASP A 99 10.96 16.15 19.85
N GLU A 100 10.22 15.12 19.41
CA GLU A 100 10.57 13.71 19.65
C GLU A 100 11.54 13.10 18.63
N MET A 101 12.33 13.92 17.95
CA MET A 101 13.26 13.49 16.88
C MET A 101 14.21 12.36 17.30
N ASP A 102 14.59 12.32 18.58
CA ASP A 102 15.45 11.28 19.15
C ASP A 102 14.81 9.88 19.17
N LYS A 103 13.47 9.80 19.02
CA LYS A 103 12.73 8.53 18.95
C LYS A 103 12.65 7.96 17.53
N TYR A 104 13.09 8.70 16.52
CA TYR A 104 12.95 8.34 15.12
C TYR A 104 14.27 7.97 14.45
N VAL A 105 14.18 7.20 13.40
CA VAL A 105 15.23 6.98 12.40
C VAL A 105 14.80 7.67 11.11
N PHE A 106 15.76 8.23 10.39
CA PHE A 106 15.55 9.00 9.18
C PHE A 106 16.41 8.46 8.05
N ASP A 107 15.85 8.48 6.84
CA ASP A 107 16.60 8.20 5.62
C ASP A 107 16.08 9.08 4.49
N TYR A 108 16.81 9.17 3.37
CA TYR A 108 16.43 10.00 2.24
C TYR A 108 16.90 9.42 0.91
N ALA A 109 16.20 9.82 -0.15
CA ALA A 109 16.61 9.64 -1.52
C ALA A 109 16.77 11.02 -2.20
N MET A 110 17.81 11.16 -3.03
CA MET A 110 18.01 12.35 -3.86
C MET A 110 17.18 12.23 -5.13
N ILE A 111 16.24 13.15 -5.34
CA ILE A 111 15.45 13.22 -6.57
C ILE A 111 16.23 13.96 -7.65
N GLN A 112 16.66 15.18 -7.34
CA GLN A 112 17.47 15.99 -8.24
C GLN A 112 18.30 17.04 -7.49
N THR A 113 19.37 17.49 -8.13
CA THR A 113 20.19 18.61 -7.65
C THR A 113 20.06 19.76 -8.65
N LYS A 114 19.74 20.95 -8.14
CA LYS A 114 19.69 22.22 -8.87
C LYS A 114 20.92 23.06 -8.51
N GLU A 115 21.06 24.23 -9.11
CA GLU A 115 22.25 25.10 -8.88
C GLU A 115 22.47 25.44 -7.39
N ARG A 116 21.40 25.67 -6.63
CA ARG A 116 21.47 26.10 -5.21
C ARG A 116 20.68 25.26 -4.26
N THR A 117 19.87 24.33 -4.76
CA THR A 117 18.98 23.50 -3.97
C THR A 117 19.05 22.04 -4.38
N MET A 118 18.60 21.18 -3.51
CA MET A 118 18.39 19.76 -3.76
C MET A 118 16.95 19.39 -3.42
N ASP A 119 16.32 18.61 -4.29
CA ASP A 119 14.98 18.05 -4.12
C ASP A 119 15.12 16.63 -3.61
N LEU A 120 14.47 16.33 -2.49
CA LEU A 120 14.67 15.13 -1.71
C LEU A 120 13.34 14.47 -1.38
N LEU A 121 13.35 13.15 -1.30
CA LEU A 121 12.31 12.36 -0.67
C LEU A 121 12.87 11.81 0.64
N GLY A 122 12.32 12.26 1.76
CA GLY A 122 12.71 11.79 3.09
C GLY A 122 11.69 10.82 3.66
N ALA A 123 12.16 9.92 4.51
CA ALA A 123 11.34 9.00 5.29
C ALA A 123 11.74 9.03 6.77
N ALA A 124 10.75 8.91 7.65
CA ALA A 124 10.96 8.81 9.09
C ALA A 124 10.03 7.77 9.71
N CYS A 125 10.59 6.83 10.48
CA CYS A 125 9.80 5.89 11.29
C CYS A 125 10.37 5.80 12.72
N THR A 126 9.58 5.27 13.65
CA THR A 126 10.06 5.15 15.04
C THR A 126 11.18 4.11 15.16
N LYS A 127 12.15 4.38 16.05
CA LYS A 127 13.19 3.41 16.41
C LYS A 127 12.60 2.10 16.93
N THR A 128 11.48 2.19 17.66
CA THR A 128 10.77 1.02 18.17
C THR A 128 10.31 0.11 17.04
N LEU A 129 9.68 0.68 15.99
CA LEU A 129 9.25 -0.07 14.82
C LEU A 129 10.42 -0.73 14.09
N SER A 130 11.50 0.03 13.85
CA SER A 130 12.71 -0.51 13.23
C SER A 130 13.27 -1.71 14.02
N GLN A 131 13.35 -1.59 15.36
CA GLN A 131 13.81 -2.68 16.24
C GLN A 131 12.85 -3.88 16.23
N GLN A 132 11.54 -3.66 16.12
CA GLN A 132 10.56 -4.74 15.98
C GLN A 132 10.80 -5.56 14.71
N PHE A 133 11.00 -4.91 13.56
CA PHE A 133 11.32 -5.62 12.31
C PHE A 133 12.69 -6.33 12.35
N GLU A 134 13.69 -5.73 12.99
CA GLU A 134 14.97 -6.44 13.22
C GLU A 134 14.79 -7.71 14.06
N LYS A 135 13.98 -7.64 15.11
CA LYS A 135 13.66 -8.78 15.97
C LYS A 135 12.88 -9.83 15.19
N LEU A 136 11.85 -9.42 14.44
CA LEU A 136 11.05 -10.31 13.59
C LEU A 136 11.92 -11.06 12.58
N ALA A 137 12.80 -10.35 11.86
CA ALA A 137 13.73 -10.97 10.92
C ALA A 137 14.60 -12.04 11.60
N LYS A 138 15.17 -11.74 12.76
CA LYS A 138 15.99 -12.70 13.55
C LYS A 138 15.17 -13.93 13.96
N MET A 139 13.92 -13.73 14.41
CA MET A 139 13.02 -14.81 14.81
C MET A 139 12.63 -15.68 13.60
N ALA A 140 12.42 -15.09 12.43
CA ALA A 140 12.16 -15.80 11.18
C ALA A 140 13.43 -16.40 10.53
N ARG A 141 14.61 -16.27 11.17
CA ARG A 141 15.94 -16.68 10.64
C ARG A 141 16.31 -16.02 9.34
N LEU A 142 15.86 -14.79 9.14
CA LEU A 142 16.14 -13.93 8.00
C LEU A 142 17.19 -12.87 8.34
N LYS A 143 17.80 -12.30 7.32
CA LYS A 143 18.71 -11.16 7.41
C LYS A 143 18.00 -9.92 6.90
N LEU A 144 17.68 -8.99 7.78
CA LEU A 144 17.12 -7.71 7.39
C LEU A 144 18.11 -6.94 6.51
N VAL A 145 17.66 -6.57 5.31
CA VAL A 145 18.41 -5.79 4.33
C VAL A 145 17.89 -4.35 4.28
N GLY A 146 16.61 -4.15 4.50
CA GLY A 146 16.00 -2.82 4.51
C GLY A 146 14.56 -2.82 5.01
N LEU A 147 14.10 -1.60 5.32
CA LEU A 147 12.71 -1.27 5.58
C LEU A 147 12.29 -0.24 4.52
N VAL A 148 11.23 -0.49 3.78
CA VAL A 148 10.82 0.36 2.67
C VAL A 148 9.36 0.79 2.86
N PRO A 149 9.05 2.09 2.82
CA PRO A 149 7.67 2.56 2.80
C PRO A 149 6.89 1.98 1.60
N ALA A 150 5.67 1.53 1.84
CA ALA A 150 4.82 0.91 0.81
C ALA A 150 4.70 1.77 -0.46
N VAL A 151 4.56 3.07 -0.30
CA VAL A 151 4.42 4.02 -1.42
C VAL A 151 5.63 4.03 -2.36
N LEU A 152 6.83 3.72 -1.88
CA LEU A 152 8.03 3.65 -2.72
C LEU A 152 8.02 2.42 -3.63
N GLY A 153 7.35 1.35 -3.22
CA GLY A 153 7.09 0.22 -4.11
C GLY A 153 6.18 0.62 -5.28
N LEU A 154 5.15 1.41 -5.02
CA LEU A 154 4.28 1.96 -6.08
C LEU A 154 5.05 2.90 -7.01
N GLU A 155 5.89 3.79 -6.47
CA GLU A 155 6.76 4.68 -7.26
C GLU A 155 7.67 3.89 -8.20
N ARG A 156 8.26 2.78 -7.73
CA ARG A 156 9.11 1.91 -8.55
C ARG A 156 8.35 1.27 -9.72
N ILE A 157 7.09 0.90 -9.54
CA ILE A 157 6.27 0.37 -10.64
C ILE A 157 6.03 1.46 -11.69
N LEU A 158 5.69 2.68 -11.27
CA LEU A 158 5.50 3.81 -12.18
C LEU A 158 6.79 4.15 -12.93
N GLU A 159 7.94 4.12 -12.25
CA GLU A 159 9.26 4.32 -12.85
C GLU A 159 9.59 3.22 -13.87
N TYR A 160 9.34 1.95 -13.53
CA TYR A 160 9.55 0.80 -14.40
C TYR A 160 8.70 0.89 -15.68
N ALA A 161 7.46 1.33 -15.56
CA ALA A 161 6.56 1.57 -16.68
C ALA A 161 6.97 2.79 -17.55
N GLN A 162 8.03 3.51 -17.15
CA GLN A 162 8.52 4.74 -17.80
C GLN A 162 7.47 5.85 -17.90
N GLU A 163 6.53 5.85 -17.01
CA GLU A 163 5.44 6.80 -16.95
C GLU A 163 5.83 8.01 -16.08
N ARG A 164 6.37 9.05 -16.72
CA ARG A 164 6.77 10.32 -16.05
C ARG A 164 5.68 11.38 -16.13
N LYS A 165 4.50 11.06 -15.62
CA LYS A 165 3.36 11.97 -15.60
C LYS A 165 2.87 12.17 -14.17
N ASP A 166 1.83 12.95 -14.05
CA ASP A 166 1.14 13.15 -12.78
C ASP A 166 0.06 12.08 -12.63
N TYR A 167 0.18 11.24 -11.61
CA TYR A 167 -0.73 10.14 -11.34
C TYR A 167 -1.31 10.20 -9.96
N ALA A 168 -2.45 9.56 -9.81
CA ALA A 168 -2.95 9.12 -8.53
C ALA A 168 -3.00 7.58 -8.50
N VAL A 169 -2.61 6.98 -7.39
CA VAL A 169 -2.77 5.55 -7.13
C VAL A 169 -3.71 5.40 -5.94
N LEU A 170 -4.84 4.72 -6.16
CA LEU A 170 -5.84 4.41 -5.15
C LEU A 170 -5.58 3.00 -4.60
N ASP A 171 -5.09 2.92 -3.37
CA ASP A 171 -5.01 1.68 -2.59
C ASP A 171 -6.36 1.47 -1.89
N LEU A 172 -7.07 0.46 -2.32
CA LEU A 172 -8.38 0.02 -1.80
C LEU A 172 -8.16 -0.93 -0.62
N GLY A 173 -7.62 -0.39 0.47
CA GLY A 173 -7.32 -1.16 1.67
C GLY A 173 -8.56 -1.52 2.50
N THR A 174 -8.43 -2.50 3.40
CA THR A 174 -9.52 -2.98 4.25
C THR A 174 -9.96 -1.91 5.25
N GLN A 175 -9.02 -1.32 6.00
CA GLN A 175 -9.34 -0.32 7.04
C GLN A 175 -9.51 1.09 6.48
N ALA A 176 -8.71 1.45 5.48
CA ALA A 176 -8.72 2.77 4.88
C ALA A 176 -8.47 2.68 3.38
N LEU A 177 -9.03 3.63 2.64
CA LEU A 177 -8.66 3.93 1.27
C LEU A 177 -7.52 4.97 1.31
N ARG A 178 -6.51 4.80 0.47
CA ARG A 178 -5.41 5.76 0.37
C ARG A 178 -5.23 6.20 -1.07
N ILE A 179 -5.13 7.51 -1.30
CA ILE A 179 -4.74 8.03 -2.60
C ILE A 179 -3.33 8.57 -2.47
N HIS A 180 -2.42 7.95 -3.17
CA HIS A 180 -1.04 8.38 -3.31
C HIS A 180 -0.92 9.23 -4.56
N PHE A 181 -0.49 10.47 -4.41
CA PHE A 181 -0.29 11.40 -5.53
C PHE A 181 1.18 11.42 -5.92
N PHE A 182 1.40 11.37 -7.23
CA PHE A 182 2.73 11.43 -7.83
C PHE A 182 2.78 12.61 -8.81
N ARG A 183 3.84 13.37 -8.74
CA ARG A 183 4.11 14.50 -9.61
C ARG A 183 5.41 14.25 -10.38
N GLU A 184 5.31 14.25 -11.71
CA GLU A 184 6.44 13.91 -12.58
C GLU A 184 7.04 12.53 -12.29
N GLY A 185 6.19 11.58 -11.90
CA GLY A 185 6.58 10.22 -11.52
C GLY A 185 7.19 10.06 -10.13
N VAL A 186 7.30 11.15 -9.34
CA VAL A 186 7.84 11.13 -7.96
C VAL A 186 6.71 11.31 -6.96
N TYR A 187 6.77 10.59 -5.85
CA TYR A 187 5.81 10.71 -4.76
C TYR A 187 5.71 12.16 -4.26
N ASP A 188 4.48 12.63 -4.09
CA ASP A 188 4.17 13.96 -3.57
C ASP A 188 3.51 13.88 -2.19
N ILE A 189 2.34 13.25 -2.09
CA ILE A 189 1.60 13.14 -0.85
C ILE A 189 0.60 11.97 -0.87
N THR A 190 0.23 11.47 0.32
CA THR A 190 -0.87 10.53 0.51
C THR A 190 -2.05 11.19 1.20
N ARG A 191 -3.26 10.88 0.77
CA ARG A 191 -4.51 11.20 1.46
C ARG A 191 -5.20 9.91 1.87
N THR A 192 -5.49 9.78 3.16
CA THR A 192 -6.17 8.62 3.74
C THR A 192 -7.63 8.98 3.98
N MET A 193 -8.51 8.06 3.65
CA MET A 193 -9.96 8.15 3.87
C MET A 193 -10.43 6.92 4.63
N GLU A 194 -11.25 7.12 5.63
CA GLU A 194 -11.92 6.07 6.38
C GLU A 194 -13.44 6.18 6.22
N PRO A 195 -14.13 5.05 6.29
CA PRO A 195 -13.65 3.68 6.38
C PRO A 195 -13.13 3.15 5.02
N GLY A 196 -12.33 2.06 5.05
CA GLY A 196 -11.92 1.32 3.88
C GLY A 196 -12.97 0.35 3.34
N CYS A 197 -12.53 -0.80 2.87
CA CYS A 197 -13.40 -1.84 2.28
C CYS A 197 -13.88 -2.90 3.28
N GLU A 198 -13.59 -2.78 4.59
CA GLU A 198 -13.91 -3.80 5.59
C GLU A 198 -15.40 -4.13 5.64
N GLU A 199 -16.26 -3.12 5.66
CA GLU A 199 -17.70 -3.31 5.70
C GLU A 199 -18.23 -4.01 4.44
N ILE A 200 -17.70 -3.66 3.27
CA ILE A 200 -18.00 -4.31 1.99
C ILE A 200 -17.64 -5.79 2.06
N GLU A 201 -16.44 -6.11 2.57
CA GLU A 201 -15.99 -7.48 2.71
C GLU A 201 -16.86 -8.28 3.70
N GLN A 202 -17.22 -7.71 4.85
CA GLN A 202 -18.10 -8.32 5.83
C GLN A 202 -19.48 -8.67 5.24
N ILE A 203 -20.07 -7.74 4.49
CA ILE A 203 -21.37 -7.98 3.83
C ILE A 203 -21.24 -9.08 2.78
N ARG A 204 -20.21 -9.05 1.93
CA ARG A 204 -20.01 -10.06 0.88
C ARG A 204 -19.74 -11.46 1.43
N LEU A 205 -19.03 -11.55 2.56
CA LEU A 205 -18.75 -12.81 3.24
C LEU A 205 -19.91 -13.32 4.10
N GLY A 206 -20.97 -12.54 4.23
CA GLY A 206 -22.11 -12.91 5.05
C GLY A 206 -21.76 -12.96 6.55
N ASP A 207 -20.92 -12.01 7.03
CA ASP A 207 -20.59 -11.92 8.45
C ASP A 207 -21.85 -11.84 9.31
N LYS A 208 -21.99 -12.74 10.30
CA LYS A 208 -23.22 -12.90 11.10
C LYS A 208 -23.61 -11.64 11.85
N ASN A 209 -22.64 -10.95 12.41
CA ASN A 209 -22.90 -9.73 13.17
C ASN A 209 -23.35 -8.60 12.24
N LYS A 210 -22.68 -8.46 11.08
CA LYS A 210 -23.02 -7.45 10.09
C LYS A 210 -24.38 -7.73 9.44
N MET A 211 -24.70 -8.98 9.10
CA MET A 211 -26.01 -9.35 8.57
C MET A 211 -27.12 -9.07 9.59
N GLN A 212 -26.91 -9.40 10.85
CA GLN A 212 -27.87 -9.10 11.92
C GLN A 212 -28.08 -7.59 12.10
N GLU A 213 -27.00 -6.78 12.06
CA GLU A 213 -27.08 -5.31 12.08
C GLU A 213 -27.94 -4.76 10.95
N LEU A 214 -27.81 -5.33 9.76
CA LEU A 214 -28.58 -4.96 8.57
C LEU A 214 -30.01 -5.56 8.56
N GLY A 215 -30.33 -6.44 9.50
CA GLY A 215 -31.60 -7.19 9.56
C GLY A 215 -31.77 -8.10 8.34
N ILE A 216 -30.71 -8.79 7.93
CA ILE A 216 -30.65 -9.75 6.84
C ILE A 216 -30.46 -11.16 7.41
N GLU A 217 -31.19 -12.16 6.91
CA GLU A 217 -31.01 -13.55 7.33
C GLU A 217 -29.61 -14.07 6.93
N VAL A 218 -29.00 -14.83 7.85
CA VAL A 218 -27.61 -15.32 7.68
C VAL A 218 -27.54 -16.63 6.90
N GLU A 219 -28.54 -17.49 7.03
CA GLU A 219 -28.56 -18.81 6.40
C GLU A 219 -28.97 -18.68 4.92
N GLU A 220 -28.08 -19.07 4.00
CA GLU A 220 -28.32 -18.97 2.56
C GLU A 220 -29.56 -19.78 2.10
N GLU A 221 -29.79 -20.95 2.73
CA GLU A 221 -30.93 -21.84 2.41
C GLU A 221 -32.28 -21.19 2.74
N ASN A 222 -32.32 -20.31 3.74
CA ASN A 222 -33.53 -19.62 4.21
C ASN A 222 -33.60 -18.16 3.78
N ARG A 223 -32.64 -17.66 2.98
CA ARG A 223 -32.59 -16.25 2.59
C ARG A 223 -33.67 -15.93 1.58
N GLU A 224 -34.58 -15.05 1.95
CA GLU A 224 -35.62 -14.55 1.09
C GLU A 224 -35.06 -13.67 -0.05
N GLU A 225 -35.77 -13.54 -1.18
CA GLU A 225 -35.35 -12.69 -2.30
C GLU A 225 -35.23 -11.23 -1.87
N THR A 226 -36.14 -10.78 -0.97
CA THR A 226 -36.08 -9.43 -0.37
C THR A 226 -34.81 -9.15 0.40
N ASP A 227 -34.18 -10.15 1.04
CA ASP A 227 -32.93 -9.99 1.77
C ASP A 227 -31.72 -9.92 0.82
N LYS A 228 -31.78 -10.64 -0.31
CA LYS A 228 -30.76 -10.50 -1.38
C LYS A 228 -30.80 -9.13 -2.03
N GLU A 229 -32.01 -8.62 -2.35
CA GLU A 229 -32.20 -7.28 -2.89
C GLU A 229 -31.71 -6.20 -1.91
N LYS A 230 -32.00 -6.37 -0.61
CA LYS A 230 -31.55 -5.49 0.46
C LYS A 230 -30.04 -5.48 0.59
N MET A 231 -29.39 -6.64 0.56
CA MET A 231 -27.95 -6.77 0.58
C MET A 231 -27.29 -6.10 -0.62
N ALA A 232 -27.86 -6.31 -1.82
CA ALA A 232 -27.36 -5.69 -3.05
C ALA A 232 -27.48 -4.15 -3.00
N ALA A 233 -28.61 -3.62 -2.51
CA ALA A 233 -28.81 -2.18 -2.36
C ALA A 233 -27.84 -1.55 -1.35
N VAL A 234 -27.55 -2.24 -0.23
CA VAL A 234 -26.57 -1.76 0.74
C VAL A 234 -25.16 -1.75 0.15
N LEU A 235 -24.77 -2.79 -0.58
CA LEU A 235 -23.47 -2.85 -1.25
C LEU A 235 -23.34 -1.74 -2.31
N GLU A 236 -24.37 -1.51 -3.12
CA GLU A 236 -24.37 -0.43 -4.12
C GLU A 236 -24.15 0.94 -3.46
N GLU A 237 -24.83 1.21 -2.34
CA GLU A 237 -24.65 2.46 -1.60
C GLU A 237 -23.23 2.58 -1.04
N GLN A 238 -22.64 1.49 -0.53
CA GLN A 238 -21.25 1.48 -0.08
C GLN A 238 -20.28 1.79 -1.21
N TYR A 239 -20.46 1.21 -2.39
CA TYR A 239 -19.61 1.47 -3.56
C TYR A 239 -19.70 2.93 -3.99
N ARG A 240 -20.92 3.45 -4.13
CA ARG A 240 -21.16 4.86 -4.48
C ARG A 240 -20.55 5.83 -3.48
N THR A 241 -20.72 5.56 -2.20
CA THR A 241 -20.15 6.39 -1.14
C THR A 241 -18.63 6.46 -1.24
N ARG A 242 -17.94 5.32 -1.45
CA ARG A 242 -16.48 5.29 -1.63
C ARG A 242 -16.04 6.04 -2.88
N ALA A 243 -16.74 5.87 -3.99
CA ALA A 243 -16.43 6.58 -5.23
C ALA A 243 -16.55 8.10 -5.08
N VAL A 244 -17.59 8.58 -4.39
CA VAL A 244 -17.76 10.01 -4.08
C VAL A 244 -16.68 10.54 -3.14
N GLN A 245 -16.26 9.76 -2.15
CA GLN A 245 -15.14 10.14 -1.27
C GLN A 245 -13.84 10.31 -2.07
N VAL A 246 -13.53 9.36 -2.96
CA VAL A 246 -12.36 9.42 -3.85
C VAL A 246 -12.43 10.68 -4.74
N MET A 247 -13.57 10.94 -5.37
CA MET A 247 -13.78 12.13 -6.20
C MET A 247 -13.49 13.44 -5.43
N ARG A 248 -13.99 13.55 -4.21
CA ARG A 248 -13.77 14.75 -3.38
C ARG A 248 -12.30 14.98 -3.06
N VAL A 249 -11.55 13.92 -2.77
CA VAL A 249 -10.11 14.01 -2.47
C VAL A 249 -9.32 14.38 -3.71
N LEU A 250 -9.63 13.80 -4.87
CA LEU A 250 -9.01 14.14 -6.16
C LEU A 250 -9.25 15.62 -6.51
N ASN A 251 -10.50 16.08 -6.40
CA ASN A 251 -10.87 17.47 -6.67
C ASN A 251 -10.15 18.45 -5.70
N PHE A 252 -10.09 18.11 -4.41
CA PHE A 252 -9.38 18.92 -3.43
C PHE A 252 -7.88 19.02 -3.73
N TYR A 253 -7.26 17.90 -4.10
CA TYR A 253 -5.86 17.90 -4.48
C TYR A 253 -5.61 18.74 -5.73
N SER A 254 -6.39 18.55 -6.80
CA SER A 254 -6.27 19.32 -8.05
C SER A 254 -6.49 20.81 -7.84
N PHE A 255 -7.44 21.20 -6.98
CA PHE A 255 -7.67 22.61 -6.65
C PHE A 255 -6.46 23.27 -5.99
N ASN A 256 -5.75 22.55 -5.13
CA ASN A 256 -4.58 23.07 -4.41
C ASN A 256 -3.27 22.93 -5.20
N ASN A 257 -3.26 22.18 -6.28
CA ASN A 257 -2.08 21.86 -7.10
C ASN A 257 -2.36 22.14 -8.58
N VAL A 258 -2.61 23.40 -8.92
CA VAL A 258 -3.07 23.85 -10.25
C VAL A 258 -2.15 23.40 -11.39
N ASN A 259 -0.88 23.15 -11.12
CA ASN A 259 0.12 22.70 -12.10
C ASN A 259 0.21 21.16 -12.20
N ASN A 260 -0.56 20.42 -11.39
CA ASN A 260 -0.61 18.97 -11.43
C ASN A 260 -1.90 18.55 -12.12
N THR A 261 -1.77 18.04 -13.33
CA THR A 261 -2.90 17.47 -14.10
C THR A 261 -2.86 15.97 -13.93
N ILE A 262 -3.66 15.42 -13.01
CA ILE A 262 -3.77 13.97 -12.83
C ILE A 262 -4.31 13.35 -14.12
N ASP A 263 -3.45 12.64 -14.84
CA ASP A 263 -3.79 12.04 -16.14
C ASP A 263 -4.59 10.74 -15.99
N SER A 264 -4.39 10.01 -14.91
CA SER A 264 -5.08 8.73 -14.64
C SER A 264 -5.08 8.42 -13.15
N LEU A 265 -6.10 7.66 -12.73
CA LEU A 265 -6.17 7.01 -11.44
C LEU A 265 -5.89 5.51 -11.63
N TYR A 266 -4.80 5.03 -11.07
CA TYR A 266 -4.54 3.58 -10.99
C TYR A 266 -5.06 3.04 -9.67
N TYR A 267 -5.68 1.87 -9.68
CA TYR A 267 -6.18 1.23 -8.46
C TYR A 267 -5.46 -0.08 -8.17
N CYS A 268 -5.34 -0.40 -6.87
CA CYS A 268 -4.79 -1.62 -6.31
C CYS A 268 -5.39 -1.89 -4.92
N GLY A 269 -4.88 -2.89 -4.23
CA GLY A 269 -5.34 -3.26 -2.89
C GLY A 269 -6.46 -4.29 -2.91
N GLY A 270 -6.82 -4.85 -1.75
CA GLY A 270 -7.79 -5.93 -1.63
C GLY A 270 -9.18 -5.62 -2.19
N GLY A 271 -9.59 -4.35 -2.17
CA GLY A 271 -10.85 -3.88 -2.74
C GLY A 271 -10.86 -3.83 -4.27
N ALA A 272 -9.70 -3.97 -4.94
CA ALA A 272 -9.62 -4.05 -6.40
C ALA A 272 -10.38 -5.27 -6.99
N ARG A 273 -10.67 -6.26 -6.16
CA ARG A 273 -11.45 -7.46 -6.50
C ARG A 273 -12.95 -7.20 -6.61
N TYR A 274 -13.43 -6.05 -6.13
CA TYR A 274 -14.85 -5.71 -6.19
C TYR A 274 -15.15 -4.95 -7.48
N GLY A 275 -15.48 -5.69 -8.55
CA GLY A 275 -15.75 -5.13 -9.87
C GLY A 275 -16.76 -4.00 -9.83
N GLU A 276 -17.82 -4.16 -9.04
CA GLU A 276 -18.88 -3.17 -8.88
C GLU A 276 -18.40 -1.86 -8.22
N LEU A 277 -17.39 -1.95 -7.31
CA LEU A 277 -16.72 -0.77 -6.75
C LEU A 277 -15.88 -0.04 -7.82
N ILE A 278 -15.19 -0.81 -8.65
CA ILE A 278 -14.40 -0.25 -9.75
C ILE A 278 -15.32 0.42 -10.80
N ASP A 279 -16.46 -0.18 -11.10
CA ASP A 279 -17.44 0.40 -12.01
C ASP A 279 -18.04 1.69 -11.43
N ALA A 280 -18.39 1.72 -10.15
CA ALA A 280 -18.82 2.94 -9.46
C ALA A 280 -17.76 4.06 -9.50
N LEU A 281 -16.47 3.72 -9.39
CA LEU A 281 -15.37 4.68 -9.56
C LEU A 281 -15.31 5.22 -10.99
N LYS A 282 -15.40 4.35 -12.02
CA LYS A 282 -15.39 4.74 -13.43
C LYS A 282 -16.57 5.63 -13.81
N GLU A 283 -17.74 5.38 -13.21
CA GLU A 283 -18.95 6.18 -13.45
C GLU A 283 -18.90 7.56 -12.74
N THR A 284 -18.20 7.64 -11.60
CA THR A 284 -18.19 8.85 -10.76
C THR A 284 -17.07 9.82 -11.14
N LEU A 285 -15.96 9.32 -11.71
CA LEU A 285 -14.75 10.09 -11.94
C LEU A 285 -14.61 10.50 -13.42
N ASP A 286 -14.31 11.78 -13.67
CA ASP A 286 -14.08 12.33 -15.03
C ASP A 286 -12.65 12.06 -15.55
N LEU A 287 -11.96 11.02 -15.02
CA LEU A 287 -10.60 10.64 -15.46
C LEU A 287 -10.50 9.12 -15.65
N PRO A 288 -9.56 8.64 -16.47
CA PRO A 288 -9.37 7.21 -16.68
C PRO A 288 -9.03 6.49 -15.37
N VAL A 289 -9.82 5.46 -15.03
CA VAL A 289 -9.62 4.57 -13.89
C VAL A 289 -9.10 3.23 -14.42
N ARG A 290 -7.86 2.88 -14.06
CA ARG A 290 -7.12 1.75 -14.62
C ARG A 290 -6.57 0.85 -13.51
N SER A 291 -6.41 -0.43 -13.81
CA SER A 291 -5.71 -1.35 -12.91
C SER A 291 -4.21 -1.03 -12.89
N MET A 292 -3.60 -1.07 -11.72
CA MET A 292 -2.14 -1.01 -11.58
C MET A 292 -1.42 -2.17 -12.31
N ALA A 293 -2.12 -3.26 -12.55
CA ALA A 293 -1.67 -4.41 -13.34
C ALA A 293 -1.30 -4.03 -14.77
N GLU A 294 -1.96 -3.02 -15.35
CA GLU A 294 -1.67 -2.57 -16.72
C GLU A 294 -0.25 -1.99 -16.88
N LEU A 295 0.38 -1.59 -15.77
CA LEU A 295 1.74 -1.03 -15.77
C LEU A 295 2.85 -2.09 -15.79
N LEU A 296 2.52 -3.36 -15.55
CA LEU A 296 3.48 -4.46 -15.47
C LEU A 296 3.30 -5.41 -16.65
N PRO A 297 4.04 -5.19 -17.77
CA PRO A 297 3.95 -6.07 -18.92
C PRO A 297 4.43 -7.50 -18.55
N GLY A 298 3.64 -8.49 -18.96
CA GLY A 298 3.93 -9.91 -18.72
C GLY A 298 3.33 -10.47 -17.42
N VAL A 299 2.62 -9.65 -16.66
CA VAL A 299 1.77 -10.12 -15.57
C VAL A 299 0.38 -10.39 -16.15
N SER A 300 -0.12 -11.62 -15.99
CA SER A 300 -1.47 -11.98 -16.43
C SER A 300 -2.49 -11.17 -15.60
N LEU A 301 -3.55 -10.72 -16.28
CA LEU A 301 -4.69 -10.04 -15.65
C LEU A 301 -5.80 -11.02 -15.24
N ASP A 302 -5.49 -12.31 -15.14
CA ASP A 302 -6.45 -13.31 -14.70
C ASP A 302 -6.94 -12.98 -13.29
N GLU A 303 -8.22 -13.18 -13.04
CA GLU A 303 -8.92 -12.81 -11.79
C GLU A 303 -8.29 -13.46 -10.53
N GLU A 304 -7.42 -14.44 -10.70
CA GLU A 304 -6.71 -15.16 -9.65
C GLU A 304 -5.37 -14.54 -9.24
N ASP A 305 -4.89 -13.50 -9.95
CA ASP A 305 -3.58 -12.88 -9.64
C ASP A 305 -3.64 -12.04 -8.37
N GLU A 306 -3.25 -12.66 -7.26
CA GLU A 306 -3.26 -12.06 -5.92
C GLU A 306 -2.32 -10.86 -5.74
N TRP A 307 -1.37 -10.65 -6.66
CA TRP A 307 -0.39 -9.58 -6.56
C TRP A 307 -0.99 -8.17 -6.71
N ILE A 308 -2.15 -8.03 -7.38
CA ILE A 308 -2.85 -6.73 -7.48
C ILE A 308 -3.29 -6.21 -6.10
N ASP A 309 -3.43 -7.11 -5.13
CA ASP A 309 -3.74 -6.75 -3.75
C ASP A 309 -2.61 -5.97 -3.09
N SER A 310 -1.39 -6.11 -3.60
CA SER A 310 -0.21 -5.46 -3.04
C SER A 310 0.90 -5.31 -4.08
N PRO A 311 0.67 -4.49 -5.12
CA PRO A 311 1.69 -4.26 -6.14
C PRO A 311 2.96 -3.62 -5.55
N GLN A 312 2.85 -2.89 -4.44
CA GLN A 312 3.99 -2.32 -3.72
C GLN A 312 5.01 -3.37 -3.29
N ALA A 313 4.55 -4.56 -2.89
CA ALA A 313 5.43 -5.67 -2.52
C ALA A 313 6.30 -6.10 -3.72
N TYR A 314 5.71 -6.16 -4.90
CA TYR A 314 6.45 -6.42 -6.12
C TYR A 314 7.36 -5.26 -6.52
N GLY A 315 6.86 -4.03 -6.41
CA GLY A 315 7.58 -2.83 -6.81
C GLY A 315 8.91 -2.64 -6.08
N VAL A 316 8.98 -2.97 -4.79
CA VAL A 316 10.23 -2.90 -4.00
C VAL A 316 11.34 -3.79 -4.56
N LEU A 317 11.00 -4.88 -5.26
CA LEU A 317 11.96 -5.80 -5.87
C LEU A 317 12.39 -5.41 -7.28
N LEU A 318 11.68 -4.48 -7.93
CA LEU A 318 12.09 -3.92 -9.21
C LEU A 318 13.38 -3.11 -9.03
N ALA A 319 14.45 -3.56 -9.67
CA ALA A 319 15.78 -2.95 -9.53
C ALA A 319 16.06 -1.94 -10.64
#